data_af0ee8bd88f0466b69586d46a4598899
#
_entry.id   af0ee8bd88f0466b69586d46a4598899
#
_cell.length_a   1.000
_cell.length_b   1.000
_cell.length_c   1.000
_cell.angle_alpha   90.00
_cell.angle_beta   90.00
_cell.angle_gamma   90.00
#
_symmetry.space_group_name_H-M   'P 1'
#
loop_
_entity.id
_entity.type
_entity.pdbx_description
1 polymer ?
#
loop_
_entity_poly.entity_id
_entity_poly.type
_entity_poly.pdbx_seq_one_letter_code
_entity_poly.pdbx_strand_id
1 'polypeptide(L)'
;GLGDVYKRQDRDPAIKSKMEVFLYPSFWALLKYRKAHKLYKKGHFYRARKLSQRTARKTGIEIHPGATIGEGLFIDHGHGVVIGETAIIGDNVTLYQGVTLGGTGKEQGKRHPTLGSNIMVGAGAKVLGSVTIGDNCKIGAGSVVLKNVPPNSTVVGVPGRVVMRGDVRVLE
;
A
#
# COMPACT_ATOMS: atom_id res chain seq x y z
N GLY A 1 14.75 -4.38 -4.00
CA GLY A 1 16.11 -4.40 -4.52
C GLY A 1 16.70 -3.01 -4.70
N LEU A 2 17.83 -2.88 -5.41
CA LEU A 2 18.43 -1.57 -5.70
C LEU A 2 17.46 -0.61 -6.43
N GLY A 3 16.57 -1.15 -7.27
CA GLY A 3 15.53 -0.36 -7.93
C GLY A 3 14.59 0.39 -6.98
N ASP A 4 14.27 -0.20 -5.82
CA ASP A 4 13.42 0.46 -4.82
C ASP A 4 14.13 1.66 -4.15
N VAL A 5 15.48 1.59 -4.04
CA VAL A 5 16.32 2.68 -3.51
C VAL A 5 16.31 3.89 -4.47
N TYR A 6 16.52 3.64 -5.76
CA TYR A 6 16.54 4.71 -6.78
C TYR A 6 15.17 5.38 -6.91
N LYS A 7 14.08 4.60 -6.99
CA LYS A 7 12.73 5.15 -7.08
C LYS A 7 12.34 6.01 -5.87
N ARG A 8 12.90 5.73 -4.69
CA ARG A 8 12.68 6.57 -3.50
C ARG A 8 13.40 7.91 -3.60
N GLN A 9 14.64 7.93 -4.10
CA GLN A 9 15.37 9.18 -4.29
C GLN A 9 14.67 10.14 -5.25
N ASP A 10 14.08 9.61 -6.33
CA ASP A 10 13.39 10.43 -7.33
C ASP A 10 12.06 11.02 -6.79
N ARG A 11 11.51 10.47 -5.71
CA ARG A 11 10.18 10.85 -5.20
C ARG A 11 10.20 11.64 -3.89
N ASP A 12 11.29 11.59 -3.14
CA ASP A 12 11.42 12.29 -1.86
C ASP A 12 12.44 13.43 -1.98
N PRO A 13 11.99 14.69 -2.13
CA PRO A 13 12.88 15.84 -2.26
C PRO A 13 13.71 16.12 -1.01
N ALA A 14 13.39 15.51 0.13
CA ALA A 14 14.14 15.66 1.38
C ALA A 14 15.43 14.82 1.41
N ILE A 15 15.56 13.81 0.53
CA ILE A 15 16.74 12.94 0.49
C ILE A 15 17.91 13.66 -0.19
N LYS A 16 18.95 13.94 0.57
CA LYS A 16 20.19 14.58 0.08
C LYS A 16 21.30 13.58 -0.26
N SER A 17 21.25 12.37 0.28
CA SER A 17 22.27 11.34 0.10
C SER A 17 21.63 9.96 -0.09
N LYS A 18 22.22 9.13 -1.00
CA LYS A 18 21.79 7.73 -1.21
C LYS A 18 21.77 6.90 0.08
N MET A 19 22.65 7.21 1.01
CA MET A 19 22.73 6.53 2.30
C MET A 19 21.52 6.82 3.22
N GLU A 20 20.86 7.96 3.06
CA GLU A 20 19.69 8.30 3.88
C GLU A 20 18.51 7.35 3.66
N VAL A 21 18.42 6.69 2.49
CA VAL A 21 17.39 5.68 2.21
C VAL A 21 17.37 4.57 3.27
N PHE A 22 18.53 4.22 3.83
CA PHE A 22 18.62 3.20 4.88
C PHE A 22 18.09 3.65 6.24
N LEU A 23 17.88 4.95 6.44
CA LEU A 23 17.26 5.50 7.65
C LEU A 23 15.74 5.37 7.65
N TYR A 24 15.12 5.17 6.46
CA TYR A 24 13.67 5.12 6.33
C TYR A 24 13.11 3.76 6.74
N PRO A 25 12.15 3.71 7.68
CA PRO A 25 11.52 2.47 8.12
C PRO A 25 10.89 1.67 6.98
N SER A 26 10.31 2.35 5.99
CA SER A 26 9.64 1.72 4.85
C SER A 26 10.60 0.93 3.94
N PHE A 27 11.84 1.35 3.80
CA PHE A 27 12.86 0.56 3.09
C PHE A 27 13.02 -0.82 3.74
N TRP A 28 13.19 -0.85 5.06
CA TRP A 28 13.34 -2.09 5.81
C TRP A 28 12.05 -2.92 5.82
N ALA A 29 10.90 -2.27 5.89
CA ALA A 29 9.61 -2.96 5.82
C ALA A 29 9.46 -3.73 4.51
N LEU A 30 9.74 -3.10 3.37
CA LEU A 30 9.66 -3.73 2.05
C LEU A 30 10.70 -4.82 1.86
N LEU A 31 11.95 -4.60 2.27
CA LEU A 31 13.01 -5.60 2.17
C LEU A 31 12.67 -6.87 2.97
N LYS A 32 12.20 -6.71 4.21
CA LYS A 32 11.80 -7.84 5.07
C LYS A 32 10.50 -8.50 4.58
N TYR A 33 9.54 -7.71 4.06
CA TYR A 33 8.35 -8.25 3.42
C TYR A 33 8.71 -9.20 2.27
N ARG A 34 9.58 -8.82 1.33
CA ARG A 34 9.97 -9.69 0.22
C ARG A 34 10.57 -11.02 0.69
N LYS A 35 11.35 -11.01 1.78
CA LYS A 35 11.85 -12.23 2.41
C LYS A 35 10.72 -13.05 3.06
N ALA A 36 9.82 -12.40 3.78
CA ALA A 36 8.68 -13.05 4.42
C ALA A 36 7.71 -13.65 3.39
N HIS A 37 7.46 -12.95 2.29
CA HIS A 37 6.64 -13.43 1.18
C HIS A 37 7.21 -14.71 0.54
N LYS A 38 8.52 -14.75 0.30
CA LYS A 38 9.20 -15.98 -0.19
C LYS A 38 9.02 -17.16 0.76
N LEU A 39 9.11 -16.94 2.08
CA LEU A 39 8.85 -17.97 3.08
C LEU A 39 7.38 -18.42 3.07
N TYR A 40 6.46 -17.47 2.95
CA TYR A 40 5.02 -17.73 2.88
C TYR A 40 4.68 -18.59 1.67
N LYS A 41 5.20 -18.27 0.49
CA LYS A 41 5.00 -19.06 -0.74
C LYS A 41 5.57 -20.48 -0.67
N LYS A 42 6.58 -20.70 0.18
CA LYS A 42 7.15 -22.03 0.45
C LYS A 42 6.40 -22.79 1.57
N GLY A 43 5.27 -22.29 2.07
CA GLY A 43 4.49 -22.92 3.14
C GLY A 43 5.05 -22.70 4.56
N HIS A 44 6.11 -21.93 4.73
CA HIS A 44 6.69 -21.64 6.05
C HIS A 44 5.92 -20.51 6.78
N PHE A 45 4.62 -20.67 6.96
CA PHE A 45 3.71 -19.62 7.43
C PHE A 45 4.12 -19.01 8.77
N TYR A 46 4.45 -19.83 9.77
CA TYR A 46 4.88 -19.32 11.09
C TYR A 46 6.14 -18.44 10.97
N ARG A 47 7.16 -18.89 10.22
CA ARG A 47 8.42 -18.15 10.05
C ARG A 47 8.18 -16.83 9.30
N ALA A 48 7.33 -16.87 8.27
CA ALA A 48 6.93 -15.70 7.49
C ALA A 48 6.21 -14.67 8.39
N ARG A 49 5.21 -15.10 9.18
CA ARG A 49 4.49 -14.23 10.12
C ARG A 49 5.39 -13.70 11.23
N LYS A 50 6.25 -14.53 11.81
CA LYS A 50 7.23 -14.08 12.82
C LYS A 50 8.13 -12.96 12.29
N LEU A 51 8.61 -13.07 11.04
CA LEU A 51 9.41 -12.03 10.41
C LEU A 51 8.59 -10.76 10.16
N SER A 52 7.38 -10.89 9.61
CA SER A 52 6.45 -9.78 9.36
C SER A 52 6.14 -9.01 10.66
N GLN A 53 5.75 -9.69 11.74
CA GLN A 53 5.41 -9.06 13.02
C GLN A 53 6.61 -8.39 13.71
N ARG A 54 7.80 -8.98 13.60
CA ARG A 54 9.03 -8.33 14.10
C ARG A 54 9.35 -7.06 13.31
N THR A 55 9.10 -7.08 12.01
CA THR A 55 9.30 -5.91 11.15
C THR A 55 8.31 -4.81 11.47
N ALA A 56 7.02 -5.14 11.62
CA ALA A 56 5.98 -4.19 11.99
C ALA A 56 6.30 -3.47 13.31
N ARG A 57 6.74 -4.21 14.35
CA ARG A 57 7.16 -3.60 15.63
C ARG A 57 8.34 -2.62 15.51
N LYS A 58 9.26 -2.86 14.56
CA LYS A 58 10.44 -2.01 14.37
C LYS A 58 10.19 -0.81 13.47
N THR A 59 9.26 -0.94 12.53
CA THR A 59 9.06 0.05 11.46
C THR A 59 7.74 0.82 11.57
N GLY A 60 6.80 0.32 12.40
CA GLY A 60 5.43 0.84 12.43
C GLY A 60 4.60 0.51 11.18
N ILE A 61 5.12 -0.36 10.28
CA ILE A 61 4.49 -0.74 9.01
C ILE A 61 4.17 -2.23 9.04
N GLU A 62 2.90 -2.59 8.98
CA GLU A 62 2.46 -3.98 8.93
C GLU A 62 2.16 -4.39 7.48
N ILE A 63 2.92 -5.36 6.96
CA ILE A 63 2.65 -5.99 5.67
C ILE A 63 2.49 -7.49 5.90
N HIS A 64 1.30 -8.03 5.59
CA HIS A 64 1.08 -9.47 5.68
C HIS A 64 1.92 -10.19 4.62
N PRO A 65 2.62 -11.28 4.94
CA PRO A 65 3.50 -11.96 3.99
C PRO A 65 2.76 -12.62 2.82
N GLY A 66 1.44 -12.82 2.92
CA GLY A 66 0.59 -13.32 1.84
C GLY A 66 0.24 -12.26 0.78
N ALA A 67 0.36 -10.97 1.10
CA ALA A 67 0.07 -9.90 0.13
C ALA A 67 0.94 -10.04 -1.12
N THR A 68 0.42 -9.63 -2.27
CA THR A 68 1.17 -9.58 -3.54
C THR A 68 1.45 -8.13 -3.88
N ILE A 69 2.72 -7.76 -4.01
CA ILE A 69 3.16 -6.39 -4.26
C ILE A 69 4.09 -6.37 -5.46
N GLY A 70 3.74 -5.58 -6.46
CA GLY A 70 4.51 -5.33 -7.65
C GLY A 70 5.78 -4.52 -7.40
N GLU A 71 6.27 -3.83 -8.41
CA GLU A 71 7.49 -3.05 -8.35
C GLU A 71 7.23 -1.58 -8.01
N GLY A 72 8.19 -0.95 -7.33
CA GLY A 72 8.15 0.49 -7.08
C GLY A 72 7.08 0.94 -6.09
N LEU A 73 6.66 0.08 -5.15
CA LEU A 73 5.86 0.54 -4.01
C LEU A 73 6.68 1.52 -3.19
N PHE A 74 6.15 2.73 -3.03
CA PHE A 74 6.71 3.78 -2.20
C PHE A 74 5.80 4.00 -0.99
N ILE A 75 6.34 3.84 0.23
CA ILE A 75 5.62 4.14 1.47
C ILE A 75 6.29 5.35 2.10
N ASP A 76 5.60 6.47 2.08
CA ASP A 76 6.07 7.72 2.66
C ASP A 76 5.64 7.85 4.12
N HIS A 77 6.56 8.30 4.99
CA HIS A 77 6.44 8.28 6.45
C HIS A 77 6.17 6.88 7.04
N GLY A 78 5.11 6.22 6.66
CA GLY A 78 4.82 4.80 6.81
C GLY A 78 4.19 4.37 8.13
N HIS A 79 4.28 5.12 9.22
CA HIS A 79 3.72 4.73 10.51
C HIS A 79 2.22 4.45 10.40
N GLY A 80 1.79 3.29 10.92
CA GLY A 80 0.39 2.87 10.92
C GLY A 80 -0.13 2.37 9.56
N VAL A 81 0.73 2.17 8.57
CA VAL A 81 0.34 1.47 7.33
C VAL A 81 0.08 0.00 7.62
N VAL A 82 -1.08 -0.49 7.15
CA VAL A 82 -1.47 -1.90 7.25
C VAL A 82 -1.85 -2.44 5.88
N ILE A 83 -1.18 -3.50 5.44
CA ILE A 83 -1.47 -4.21 4.18
C ILE A 83 -1.86 -5.65 4.52
N GLY A 84 -3.13 -5.99 4.25
CA GLY A 84 -3.73 -7.28 4.59
C GLY A 84 -3.28 -8.44 3.69
N GLU A 85 -3.61 -9.66 4.12
CA GLU A 85 -3.12 -10.92 3.54
C GLU A 85 -3.36 -11.08 2.04
N THR A 86 -4.58 -10.81 1.59
CA THR A 86 -4.99 -11.01 0.19
C THR A 86 -4.97 -9.72 -0.63
N ALA A 87 -4.31 -8.66 -0.11
CA ALA A 87 -4.11 -7.44 -0.86
C ALA A 87 -3.22 -7.69 -2.08
N ILE A 88 -3.60 -7.05 -3.19
CA ILE A 88 -2.81 -7.03 -4.43
C ILE A 88 -2.49 -5.57 -4.72
N ILE A 89 -1.23 -5.27 -4.96
CA ILE A 89 -0.76 -3.91 -5.26
C ILE A 89 0.06 -4.00 -6.55
N GLY A 90 -0.35 -3.25 -7.55
CA GLY A 90 0.37 -3.13 -8.83
C GLY A 90 1.67 -2.33 -8.71
N ASP A 91 2.15 -1.82 -9.83
CA ASP A 91 3.41 -1.12 -9.90
C ASP A 91 3.28 0.37 -9.60
N ASN A 92 4.36 0.98 -9.09
CA ASN A 92 4.46 2.44 -8.88
C ASN A 92 3.36 3.02 -7.98
N VAL A 93 2.95 2.29 -6.95
CA VAL A 93 1.96 2.75 -5.97
C VAL A 93 2.65 3.54 -4.86
N THR A 94 2.01 4.63 -4.43
CA THR A 94 2.45 5.42 -3.27
C THR A 94 1.42 5.32 -2.15
N LEU A 95 1.86 4.97 -0.96
CA LEU A 95 1.04 4.94 0.26
C LEU A 95 1.62 5.91 1.29
N TYR A 96 0.77 6.73 1.90
CA TYR A 96 1.15 7.58 3.00
C TYR A 96 0.87 6.92 4.37
N GLN A 97 1.33 7.55 5.45
CA GLN A 97 1.12 7.05 6.82
C GLN A 97 -0.35 6.78 7.12
N GLY A 98 -0.61 5.77 7.97
CA GLY A 98 -1.95 5.43 8.44
C GLY A 98 -2.87 4.80 7.39
N VAL A 99 -2.40 4.54 6.17
CA VAL A 99 -3.19 3.85 5.14
C VAL A 99 -3.47 2.42 5.56
N THR A 100 -4.72 1.98 5.36
CA THR A 100 -5.13 0.59 5.59
C THR A 100 -5.69 -0.01 4.30
N LEU A 101 -5.09 -1.10 3.85
CA LEU A 101 -5.64 -1.99 2.83
C LEU A 101 -6.19 -3.23 3.55
N GLY A 102 -7.44 -3.15 4.00
CA GLY A 102 -8.05 -4.05 4.98
C GLY A 102 -9.23 -4.85 4.46
N GLY A 103 -9.67 -5.82 5.26
CA GLY A 103 -10.95 -6.51 5.06
C GLY A 103 -12.09 -5.81 5.82
N THR A 104 -13.34 -6.19 5.51
CA THR A 104 -14.54 -5.63 6.16
C THR A 104 -15.19 -6.58 7.15
N GLY A 105 -14.77 -7.83 7.22
CA GLY A 105 -15.44 -8.81 8.07
C GLY A 105 -14.73 -10.16 8.15
N LYS A 106 -15.51 -11.21 8.40
CA LYS A 106 -15.04 -12.60 8.60
C LYS A 106 -14.95 -13.41 7.31
N GLU A 107 -14.95 -12.77 6.14
CA GLU A 107 -14.89 -13.43 4.86
C GLU A 107 -13.61 -14.23 4.70
N GLN A 108 -13.73 -15.44 4.16
CA GLN A 108 -12.59 -16.26 3.77
C GLN A 108 -12.23 -15.99 2.30
N GLY A 109 -10.96 -16.25 1.93
CA GLY A 109 -10.48 -15.99 0.59
C GLY A 109 -10.09 -14.54 0.32
N LYS A 110 -10.42 -14.04 -0.87
CA LYS A 110 -10.11 -12.66 -1.29
C LYS A 110 -10.99 -11.67 -0.54
N ARG A 111 -10.41 -10.94 0.42
CA ARG A 111 -11.10 -10.01 1.33
C ARG A 111 -10.40 -8.66 1.50
N HIS A 112 -9.27 -8.47 0.85
CA HIS A 112 -8.52 -7.22 0.86
C HIS A 112 -8.47 -6.62 -0.54
N PRO A 113 -8.24 -5.31 -0.68
CA PRO A 113 -8.33 -4.63 -1.95
C PRO A 113 -7.28 -5.08 -2.97
N THR A 114 -7.63 -4.83 -4.24
CA THR A 114 -6.70 -4.88 -5.37
C THR A 114 -6.49 -3.45 -5.88
N LEU A 115 -5.25 -3.01 -5.87
CA LEU A 115 -4.83 -1.74 -6.44
C LEU A 115 -4.11 -2.01 -7.78
N GLY A 116 -4.51 -1.30 -8.81
CA GLY A 116 -3.77 -1.26 -10.07
C GLY A 116 -2.43 -0.53 -9.95
N SER A 117 -1.94 0.02 -11.02
CA SER A 117 -0.64 0.71 -11.09
C SER A 117 -0.78 2.24 -11.08
N ASN A 118 0.30 2.94 -10.70
CA ASN A 118 0.37 4.40 -10.66
C ASN A 118 -0.69 5.04 -9.74
N ILE A 119 -0.92 4.45 -8.58
CA ILE A 119 -1.94 4.90 -7.61
C ILE A 119 -1.26 5.65 -6.47
N MET A 120 -1.91 6.72 -6.01
CA MET A 120 -1.55 7.42 -4.78
C MET A 120 -2.66 7.27 -3.76
N VAL A 121 -2.32 6.81 -2.55
CA VAL A 121 -3.25 6.68 -1.42
C VAL A 121 -2.82 7.61 -0.31
N GLY A 122 -3.60 8.66 -0.09
CA GLY A 122 -3.34 9.73 0.86
C GLY A 122 -3.35 9.27 2.33
N ALA A 123 -2.77 10.10 3.18
CA ALA A 123 -2.59 9.82 4.60
C ALA A 123 -3.90 9.42 5.30
N GLY A 124 -3.85 8.36 6.10
CA GLY A 124 -4.99 7.89 6.88
C GLY A 124 -6.13 7.26 6.08
N ALA A 125 -6.06 7.20 4.76
CA ALA A 125 -7.12 6.59 3.95
C ALA A 125 -7.29 5.09 4.24
N LYS A 126 -8.53 4.62 4.17
CA LYS A 126 -8.92 3.22 4.36
C LYS A 126 -9.55 2.69 3.08
N VAL A 127 -8.95 1.66 2.50
CA VAL A 127 -9.52 0.92 1.37
C VAL A 127 -9.89 -0.46 1.90
N LEU A 128 -11.18 -0.76 1.94
CA LEU A 128 -11.69 -1.90 2.70
C LEU A 128 -12.53 -2.85 1.84
N GLY A 129 -12.33 -4.14 2.06
CA GLY A 129 -13.01 -5.21 1.34
C GLY A 129 -12.28 -5.63 0.07
N SER A 130 -12.88 -6.55 -0.69
CA SER A 130 -12.35 -7.06 -1.96
C SER A 130 -12.58 -6.11 -3.14
N VAL A 131 -12.48 -4.80 -2.88
CA VAL A 131 -12.68 -3.75 -3.90
C VAL A 131 -11.46 -3.63 -4.83
N THR A 132 -11.71 -3.18 -6.05
CA THR A 132 -10.67 -2.89 -7.04
C THR A 132 -10.55 -1.40 -7.28
N ILE A 133 -9.34 -0.89 -7.19
CA ILE A 133 -8.97 0.49 -7.56
C ILE A 133 -8.22 0.41 -8.89
N GLY A 134 -8.77 1.04 -9.92
CA GLY A 134 -8.17 1.07 -11.26
C GLY A 134 -6.86 1.85 -11.31
N ASP A 135 -6.17 1.74 -12.44
CA ASP A 135 -4.89 2.43 -12.66
C ASP A 135 -5.03 3.95 -12.61
N ASN A 136 -3.95 4.64 -12.29
CA ASN A 136 -3.83 6.10 -12.29
C ASN A 136 -4.84 6.80 -11.34
N CYS A 137 -5.27 6.13 -10.27
CA CYS A 137 -6.20 6.69 -9.29
C CYS A 137 -5.48 7.46 -8.17
N LYS A 138 -6.19 8.43 -7.62
CA LYS A 138 -5.79 9.16 -6.41
C LYS A 138 -6.87 8.99 -5.34
N ILE A 139 -6.47 8.51 -4.17
CA ILE A 139 -7.34 8.41 -3.00
C ILE A 139 -6.93 9.51 -2.03
N GLY A 140 -7.84 10.43 -1.75
CA GLY A 140 -7.60 11.56 -0.87
C GLY A 140 -7.33 11.14 0.58
N ALA A 141 -6.62 11.97 1.32
CA ALA A 141 -6.34 11.73 2.73
C ALA A 141 -7.62 11.55 3.54
N GLY A 142 -7.61 10.60 4.50
CA GLY A 142 -8.76 10.30 5.36
C GLY A 142 -9.96 9.65 4.68
N SER A 143 -9.91 9.38 3.38
CA SER A 143 -11.02 8.77 2.65
C SER A 143 -11.27 7.32 3.07
N VAL A 144 -12.53 6.88 3.05
CA VAL A 144 -12.92 5.49 3.31
C VAL A 144 -13.55 4.90 2.06
N VAL A 145 -12.81 4.08 1.33
CA VAL A 145 -13.23 3.49 0.05
C VAL A 145 -13.80 2.10 0.28
N LEU A 146 -15.07 1.91 -0.07
CA LEU A 146 -15.85 0.68 0.13
C LEU A 146 -16.41 0.11 -1.18
N LYS A 147 -16.13 0.75 -2.32
CA LYS A 147 -16.61 0.34 -3.65
C LYS A 147 -15.48 0.36 -4.67
N ASN A 148 -15.67 -0.34 -5.76
CA ASN A 148 -14.72 -0.30 -6.88
C ASN A 148 -14.59 1.13 -7.42
N VAL A 149 -13.37 1.48 -7.82
CA VAL A 149 -13.02 2.78 -8.39
C VAL A 149 -12.52 2.58 -9.81
N PRO A 150 -13.17 3.19 -10.80
CA PRO A 150 -12.69 3.09 -12.18
C PRO A 150 -11.32 3.77 -12.34
N PRO A 151 -10.52 3.39 -13.35
CA PRO A 151 -9.23 4.02 -13.58
C PRO A 151 -9.34 5.54 -13.83
N ASN A 152 -8.22 6.24 -13.67
CA ASN A 152 -8.09 7.70 -13.86
C ASN A 152 -9.04 8.51 -12.97
N SER A 153 -9.34 8.04 -11.76
CA SER A 153 -10.30 8.66 -10.84
C SER A 153 -9.63 9.25 -9.61
N THR A 154 -10.23 10.29 -9.08
CA THR A 154 -9.92 10.81 -7.74
C THR A 154 -11.10 10.57 -6.83
N VAL A 155 -10.83 9.96 -5.66
CA VAL A 155 -11.83 9.63 -4.63
C VAL A 155 -11.53 10.41 -3.37
N VAL A 156 -12.56 11.01 -2.77
CA VAL A 156 -12.44 11.71 -1.48
C VAL A 156 -13.66 11.43 -0.59
N GLY A 157 -13.48 11.61 0.71
CA GLY A 157 -14.55 11.62 1.70
C GLY A 157 -14.84 10.30 2.39
N VAL A 158 -15.87 10.33 3.27
CA VAL A 158 -16.35 9.20 4.08
C VAL A 158 -17.88 9.13 4.00
N PRO A 159 -18.48 8.13 3.30
CA PRO A 159 -17.80 7.18 2.41
C PRO A 159 -17.14 7.88 1.22
N GLY A 160 -16.08 7.25 0.69
CA GLY A 160 -15.34 7.78 -0.45
C GLY A 160 -16.19 7.86 -1.72
N ARG A 161 -16.19 9.02 -2.38
CA ARG A 161 -16.87 9.27 -3.65
C ARG A 161 -15.87 9.68 -4.72
N VAL A 162 -16.12 9.27 -5.95
CA VAL A 162 -15.33 9.72 -7.10
C VAL A 162 -15.68 11.18 -7.38
N VAL A 163 -14.71 12.06 -7.30
CA VAL A 163 -14.89 13.50 -7.57
C VAL A 163 -14.20 13.94 -8.86
N MET A 164 -13.32 13.11 -9.42
CA MET A 164 -12.66 13.36 -10.71
C MET A 164 -12.59 12.06 -11.51
N ARG A 165 -12.75 12.18 -12.84
CA ARG A 165 -12.43 11.13 -13.82
C ARG A 165 -11.53 11.74 -14.89
N GLY A 166 -10.26 11.36 -14.90
CA GLY A 166 -9.24 12.11 -15.62
C GLY A 166 -9.25 13.57 -15.16
N ASP A 167 -9.33 14.50 -16.09
CA ASP A 167 -9.37 15.94 -15.79
C ASP A 167 -10.80 16.51 -15.61
N VAL A 168 -11.83 15.66 -15.68
CA VAL A 168 -13.23 16.07 -15.56
C VAL A 168 -13.71 15.92 -14.11
N ARG A 169 -14.27 17.02 -13.55
CA ARG A 169 -14.94 16.98 -12.24
C ARG A 169 -16.28 16.26 -12.34
N VAL A 170 -16.52 15.30 -11.48
CA VAL A 170 -17.78 14.57 -11.34
C VAL A 170 -18.56 15.20 -10.17
N LEU A 171 -19.70 15.78 -10.49
CA LEU A 171 -20.66 16.30 -9.49
C LEU A 171 -21.67 15.18 -9.23
N GLU A 172 -21.58 14.50 -8.08
CA GLU A 172 -22.62 13.61 -7.55
C GLU A 172 -23.18 14.18 -6.26
#